data_5f69f92ec3da5385ff1ae2e4bc829aea
#
_entry.id   5f69f92ec3da5385ff1ae2e4bc829aea
#
_cell.length_a   1.000
_cell.length_b   1.000
_cell.length_c   1.000
_cell.angle_alpha   90.00
_cell.angle_beta   90.00
_cell.angle_gamma   90.00
#
_symmetry.space_group_name_H-M   'P 1'
#
loop_
_entity.id
_entity.type
_entity.pdbx_description
1 polymer ?
#
loop_
_entity_poly.entity_id
_entity_poly.type
_entity_poly.pdbx_seq_one_letter_code
_entity_poly.pdbx_strand_id
1 'polypeptide(L)'
;MHGTRKGDKQMASTTFKFSEDMGNMQFYCGLDIHKHQLEVAIFGRDDSGHEFTKDELFSMDPEGLKSFWGFVKPYRPVMFAMEATNVYHHMVALFLDEQKKSAKWTFECMIVPPADAASLPGKPKNDRVDAERLARYVAAGLLHGGKPIVLPLEDLRALFRAAWHLECEMTAMKNRIKKQLDRGGFRPEKLNLDATWVRDFLHGLAGYEGTVGSYFTTCMNDTSTRPISKKLLEKNRSLFERFFDVQLSLAERALVRQEIVELEFKTARKALLAVDVDRIIMVRPALKQLVENVASIPGISMYTATWLVAEIGPIQRYPSVKNFVSYCGCCAREVSSANVVYSAHLTRRSNKHVRTMLFNAAKSVCTIIKGDSALKTYAQRVIARKSLRGPKLSWCIVAQKIARIIYGIMCSNMPFDSTKACNLKKHHDDPGKVLSFADKKTLRRARNALRRVATIDNLKLISLKAKVFADALDDALREN
;
A
#
# COMPACT_ATOMS: atom_id res chain seq x y z
N MET A 1 36.93 43.20 38.04
CA MET A 1 36.65 44.49 37.34
C MET A 1 35.83 44.18 36.11
N HIS A 2 34.67 44.73 36.15
CA HIS A 2 33.58 44.67 35.20
C HIS A 2 33.89 45.22 33.82
N GLY A 3 33.33 44.64 32.80
CA GLY A 3 33.29 45.18 31.45
C GLY A 3 32.05 44.70 30.72
N THR A 4 30.92 45.27 31.03
CA THR A 4 29.67 45.14 30.27
C THR A 4 29.82 45.76 28.89
N ARG A 5 29.54 45.04 27.84
CA ARG A 5 29.25 45.60 26.51
C ARG A 5 27.80 45.30 26.14
N LYS A 6 26.96 46.31 26.39
CA LYS A 6 25.68 46.50 25.72
C LYS A 6 25.94 46.81 24.25
N GLY A 7 25.23 46.13 23.40
CA GLY A 7 25.15 46.39 21.97
C GLY A 7 23.74 46.07 21.51
N ASP A 8 22.75 46.77 22.01
CA ASP A 8 21.38 46.75 21.49
C ASP A 8 21.37 47.39 20.09
N LYS A 9 21.36 46.54 19.06
CA LYS A 9 20.87 46.98 17.76
C LYS A 9 19.36 46.85 17.78
N GLN A 10 18.67 47.94 18.05
CA GLN A 10 17.27 48.16 17.71
C GLN A 10 17.09 47.88 16.20
N MET A 11 16.58 46.71 15.90
CA MET A 11 15.92 46.49 14.62
C MET A 11 14.61 47.31 14.68
N ALA A 12 14.52 48.30 13.81
CA ALA A 12 13.32 49.05 13.59
C ALA A 12 12.16 48.08 13.31
N SER A 13 11.22 47.97 14.26
CA SER A 13 9.94 47.33 14.05
C SER A 13 9.14 48.21 13.09
N THR A 14 9.26 47.94 11.80
CA THR A 14 8.30 48.46 10.83
C THR A 14 6.97 47.81 11.16
N THR A 15 6.10 48.54 11.82
CA THR A 15 4.73 48.12 12.11
C THR A 15 4.00 47.98 10.78
N PHE A 16 3.93 46.76 10.27
CA PHE A 16 3.22 46.41 9.04
C PHE A 16 1.73 46.72 9.25
N LYS A 17 1.19 47.72 8.57
CA LYS A 17 -0.23 48.01 8.54
C LYS A 17 -0.90 46.95 7.65
N PHE A 18 -1.63 46.04 8.29
CA PHE A 18 -2.23 44.81 7.75
C PHE A 18 -3.18 45.02 6.53
N SER A 19 -3.55 46.23 6.15
CA SER A 19 -4.61 46.49 5.17
C SER A 19 -4.19 47.17 3.86
N GLU A 20 -3.03 47.81 3.77
CA GLU A 20 -2.65 48.57 2.58
C GLU A 20 -1.54 47.95 1.76
N ASP A 21 -0.62 47.19 2.38
CA ASP A 21 0.57 46.63 1.69
C ASP A 21 0.36 45.18 1.19
N MET A 22 -0.76 44.53 1.51
CA MET A 22 -1.00 43.12 1.17
C MET A 22 -1.72 42.91 -0.17
N GLY A 23 -2.14 43.97 -0.87
CA GLY A 23 -3.01 43.87 -2.05
C GLY A 23 -2.45 43.04 -3.22
N ASN A 24 -1.13 42.94 -3.33
CA ASN A 24 -0.45 42.24 -4.43
C ASN A 24 0.47 41.10 -3.98
N MET A 25 0.45 40.72 -2.70
CA MET A 25 1.29 39.62 -2.21
C MET A 25 0.61 38.26 -2.39
N GLN A 26 1.33 37.32 -2.95
CA GLN A 26 0.93 35.91 -2.95
C GLN A 26 1.60 35.17 -1.79
N PHE A 27 0.81 34.52 -0.94
CA PHE A 27 1.28 33.84 0.25
C PHE A 27 1.37 32.33 0.07
N TYR A 28 2.38 31.75 0.72
CA TYR A 28 2.68 30.33 0.78
C TYR A 28 2.89 29.94 2.23
N CYS A 29 2.52 28.72 2.59
CA CYS A 29 2.64 28.22 3.95
C CYS A 29 3.50 26.95 3.97
N GLY A 30 4.56 26.95 4.75
CA GLY A 30 5.39 25.79 5.05
C GLY A 30 5.06 25.22 6.41
N LEU A 31 4.99 23.92 6.52
CA LEU A 31 4.60 23.19 7.72
C LEU A 31 5.66 22.15 8.04
N ASP A 32 6.35 22.28 9.16
CA ASP A 32 7.17 21.23 9.73
C ASP A 32 6.41 20.56 10.88
N ILE A 33 6.17 19.26 10.72
CA ILE A 33 5.16 18.51 11.50
C ILE A 33 5.84 17.47 12.37
N HIS A 34 5.71 17.65 13.67
CA HIS A 34 6.17 16.71 14.70
C HIS A 34 4.98 16.07 15.44
N LYS A 35 5.27 15.14 16.33
CA LYS A 35 4.25 14.40 17.08
C LYS A 35 3.33 15.32 17.93
N HIS A 36 3.91 16.33 18.53
CA HIS A 36 3.21 17.21 19.48
C HIS A 36 3.20 18.66 19.07
N GLN A 37 3.95 19.02 18.02
CA GLN A 37 4.20 20.39 17.60
C GLN A 37 4.07 20.53 16.09
N LEU A 38 3.58 21.69 15.67
CA LEU A 38 3.43 22.10 14.29
C LEU A 38 4.09 23.47 14.13
N GLU A 39 5.28 23.51 13.54
CA GLU A 39 5.91 24.77 13.13
C GLU A 39 5.33 25.23 11.80
N VAL A 40 4.88 26.47 11.79
CA VAL A 40 4.19 27.08 10.65
C VAL A 40 4.93 28.33 10.23
N ALA A 41 5.24 28.44 8.96
CA ALA A 41 5.81 29.65 8.39
C ALA A 41 4.97 30.12 7.19
N ILE A 42 4.57 31.39 7.24
CA ILE A 42 3.97 32.11 6.11
C ILE A 42 5.08 32.87 5.40
N PHE A 43 5.16 32.69 4.09
CA PHE A 43 6.03 33.44 3.20
C PHE A 43 5.18 34.14 2.14
N GLY A 44 5.36 35.44 1.99
CA GLY A 44 4.74 36.25 0.95
C GLY A 44 5.79 36.95 0.11
N ARG A 45 5.51 37.14 -1.17
CA ARG A 45 6.33 37.92 -2.09
C ARG A 45 5.44 38.68 -3.04
N ASP A 46 5.75 39.96 -3.27
CA ASP A 46 5.10 40.82 -4.25
C ASP A 46 5.85 40.82 -5.59
N ASP A 47 5.26 41.46 -6.59
CA ASP A 47 5.85 41.60 -7.93
C ASP A 47 7.11 42.49 -7.93
N SER A 48 7.32 43.31 -6.91
CA SER A 48 8.48 44.18 -6.73
C SER A 48 9.64 43.43 -6.04
N GLY A 49 9.39 42.20 -5.56
CA GLY A 49 10.39 41.36 -4.88
C GLY A 49 10.48 41.62 -3.36
N HIS A 50 9.56 42.39 -2.75
CA HIS A 50 9.50 42.52 -1.30
C HIS A 50 9.03 41.19 -0.70
N GLU A 51 9.68 40.78 0.36
CA GLU A 51 9.40 39.52 1.06
C GLU A 51 8.81 39.77 2.44
N PHE A 52 7.81 38.99 2.80
CA PHE A 52 7.23 38.93 4.11
C PHE A 52 7.40 37.51 4.66
N THR A 53 7.78 37.41 5.93
CA THR A 53 7.84 36.12 6.62
C THR A 53 7.27 36.25 8.02
N LYS A 54 6.43 35.29 8.40
CA LYS A 54 5.91 35.21 9.78
C LYS A 54 5.79 33.75 10.15
N ASP A 55 6.22 33.39 11.33
CA ASP A 55 6.20 32.02 11.84
C ASP A 55 5.54 31.95 13.21
N GLU A 56 4.98 30.80 13.53
CA GLU A 56 4.38 30.52 14.83
C GLU A 56 4.33 29.00 15.08
N LEU A 57 4.43 28.62 16.36
CA LEU A 57 4.38 27.24 16.84
C LEU A 57 3.00 26.91 17.40
N PHE A 58 2.44 25.77 16.98
CA PHE A 58 1.14 25.29 17.44
C PHE A 58 1.26 23.87 18.02
N SER A 59 0.31 23.49 18.89
CA SER A 59 0.15 22.12 19.33
C SER A 59 -0.54 21.27 18.27
N MET A 60 -0.19 19.97 18.24
CA MET A 60 -0.79 18.98 17.33
C MET A 60 -2.03 18.31 17.95
N ASP A 61 -2.93 19.13 18.50
CA ASP A 61 -4.24 18.74 19.02
C ASP A 61 -5.36 19.54 18.32
N PRO A 62 -6.64 19.24 18.54
CA PRO A 62 -7.73 19.92 17.86
C PRO A 62 -7.78 21.44 18.11
N GLU A 63 -7.34 21.91 19.27
CA GLU A 63 -7.32 23.35 19.62
C GLU A 63 -6.16 24.04 18.93
N GLY A 64 -4.98 23.42 18.92
CA GLY A 64 -3.81 23.93 18.20
C GLY A 64 -4.05 24.02 16.69
N LEU A 65 -4.72 23.02 16.10
CA LEU A 65 -5.09 23.07 14.68
C LEU A 65 -6.10 24.19 14.37
N LYS A 66 -7.05 24.47 15.27
CA LYS A 66 -7.96 25.63 15.12
C LYS A 66 -7.19 26.94 15.21
N SER A 67 -6.26 27.06 16.15
CA SER A 67 -5.40 28.23 16.32
C SER A 67 -4.49 28.44 15.09
N PHE A 68 -3.88 27.38 14.60
CA PHE A 68 -3.14 27.36 13.32
C PHE A 68 -4.00 27.89 12.16
N TRP A 69 -5.24 27.43 12.04
CA TRP A 69 -6.14 27.90 10.99
C TRP A 69 -6.47 29.39 11.15
N GLY A 70 -6.70 29.85 12.39
CA GLY A 70 -6.88 31.26 12.70
C GLY A 70 -5.69 32.14 12.30
N PHE A 71 -4.46 31.63 12.51
CA PHE A 71 -3.21 32.29 12.14
C PHE A 71 -3.03 32.43 10.63
N VAL A 72 -3.31 31.36 9.85
CA VAL A 72 -3.07 31.37 8.39
C VAL A 72 -4.19 32.03 7.59
N LYS A 73 -5.42 32.07 8.12
CA LYS A 73 -6.61 32.56 7.44
C LYS A 73 -6.51 33.99 6.92
N PRO A 74 -5.90 34.97 7.64
CA PRO A 74 -5.74 36.34 7.14
C PRO A 74 -4.86 36.43 5.89
N TYR A 75 -3.85 35.57 5.77
CA TYR A 75 -2.88 35.56 4.66
C TYR A 75 -3.40 34.84 3.42
N ARG A 76 -4.42 33.98 3.54
CA ARG A 76 -5.00 33.20 2.44
C ARG A 76 -3.95 32.50 1.57
N PRO A 77 -3.06 31.65 2.14
CA PRO A 77 -2.02 31.01 1.36
C PRO A 77 -2.59 30.24 0.18
N VAL A 78 -1.97 30.33 -0.99
CA VAL A 78 -2.38 29.60 -2.19
C VAL A 78 -1.87 28.17 -2.17
N MET A 79 -0.82 27.88 -1.40
CA MET A 79 -0.20 26.57 -1.26
C MET A 79 0.27 26.31 0.15
N PHE A 80 -0.02 25.11 0.65
CA PHE A 80 0.54 24.56 1.88
C PHE A 80 1.53 23.46 1.52
N ALA A 81 2.78 23.58 1.93
CA ALA A 81 3.83 22.58 1.72
C ALA A 81 4.19 21.94 3.06
N MET A 82 4.16 20.60 3.12
CA MET A 82 4.51 19.83 4.31
C MET A 82 5.42 18.66 3.97
N GLU A 83 6.38 18.34 4.84
CA GLU A 83 7.21 17.15 4.68
C GLU A 83 6.41 15.88 5.03
N ALA A 84 6.65 14.81 4.28
CA ALA A 84 6.07 13.48 4.55
C ALA A 84 6.74 12.81 5.76
N THR A 85 6.71 13.48 6.92
CA THR A 85 7.33 12.99 8.15
C THR A 85 6.42 11.98 8.83
N ASN A 86 6.81 10.69 8.81
CA ASN A 86 6.07 9.59 9.43
C ASN A 86 4.56 9.62 9.05
N VAL A 87 3.66 9.53 10.06
CA VAL A 87 2.19 9.54 9.90
C VAL A 87 1.54 10.88 10.26
N TYR A 88 2.30 11.82 10.84
CA TYR A 88 1.74 13.03 11.42
C TYR A 88 1.15 13.99 10.40
N HIS A 89 1.71 14.03 9.19
CA HIS A 89 1.20 14.86 8.09
C HIS A 89 -0.23 14.48 7.65
N HIS A 90 -0.70 13.25 7.93
CA HIS A 90 -2.06 12.84 7.58
C HIS A 90 -3.12 13.65 8.31
N MET A 91 -2.94 13.89 9.61
CA MET A 91 -3.89 14.65 10.42
C MET A 91 -4.03 16.08 9.90
N VAL A 92 -2.90 16.72 9.60
CA VAL A 92 -2.88 18.08 9.05
C VAL A 92 -3.49 18.12 7.65
N ALA A 93 -3.19 17.14 6.80
CA ALA A 93 -3.76 17.05 5.44
C ALA A 93 -5.28 16.87 5.47
N LEU A 94 -5.81 16.02 6.36
CA LEU A 94 -7.25 15.82 6.55
C LEU A 94 -7.92 17.09 7.07
N PHE A 95 -7.31 17.75 8.07
CA PHE A 95 -7.80 19.01 8.59
C PHE A 95 -7.87 20.07 7.50
N LEU A 96 -6.82 20.26 6.70
CA LEU A 96 -6.81 21.20 5.58
C LEU A 96 -7.83 20.84 4.50
N ASP A 97 -8.06 19.55 4.21
CA ASP A 97 -9.11 19.12 3.27
C ASP A 97 -10.51 19.50 3.76
N GLU A 98 -10.74 19.39 5.06
CA GLU A 98 -12.00 19.82 5.68
C GLU A 98 -12.15 21.35 5.61
N GLN A 99 -11.09 22.11 5.95
CA GLN A 99 -11.11 23.56 5.86
C GLN A 99 -11.32 24.07 4.43
N LYS A 100 -10.81 23.36 3.43
CA LYS A 100 -10.98 23.69 2.01
C LYS A 100 -12.44 23.78 1.59
N LYS A 101 -13.34 23.00 2.21
CA LYS A 101 -14.78 23.00 1.92
C LYS A 101 -15.48 24.27 2.37
N SER A 102 -14.95 24.93 3.41
CA SER A 102 -15.50 26.16 4.00
C SER A 102 -14.68 27.41 3.75
N ALA A 103 -13.48 27.28 3.19
CA ALA A 103 -12.59 28.40 2.91
C ALA A 103 -13.16 29.34 1.83
N LYS A 104 -12.99 30.65 2.06
CA LYS A 104 -13.39 31.69 1.09
C LYS A 104 -12.35 31.95 -0.02
N TRP A 105 -11.30 31.13 -0.09
CA TRP A 105 -10.25 31.16 -1.13
C TRP A 105 -9.84 29.76 -1.52
N THR A 106 -9.25 29.64 -2.70
CA THR A 106 -8.75 28.36 -3.21
C THR A 106 -7.28 28.20 -2.83
N PHE A 107 -6.93 27.00 -2.31
CA PHE A 107 -5.55 26.63 -2.01
C PHE A 107 -5.28 25.17 -2.35
N GLU A 108 -4.02 24.85 -2.50
CA GLU A 108 -3.54 23.48 -2.72
C GLU A 108 -2.64 23.02 -1.58
N CYS A 109 -2.54 21.71 -1.39
CA CYS A 109 -1.63 21.09 -0.44
C CYS A 109 -0.61 20.22 -1.17
N MET A 110 0.65 20.31 -0.75
CA MET A 110 1.75 19.55 -1.29
C MET A 110 2.45 18.76 -0.18
N ILE A 111 2.58 17.44 -0.37
CA ILE A 111 3.41 16.60 0.49
C ILE A 111 4.76 16.42 -0.20
N VAL A 112 5.82 16.89 0.43
CA VAL A 112 7.19 16.84 -0.05
C VAL A 112 7.88 15.57 0.48
N PRO A 113 8.48 14.73 -0.38
CA PRO A 113 9.27 13.59 0.09
C PRO A 113 10.46 14.05 0.95
N PRO A 114 10.79 13.34 2.06
CA PRO A 114 11.89 13.72 2.95
C PRO A 114 13.25 13.87 2.23
N ALA A 115 13.50 13.03 1.22
CA ALA A 115 14.72 13.12 0.42
C ALA A 115 14.80 14.40 -0.42
N ASP A 116 13.66 14.94 -0.87
CA ASP A 116 13.61 16.18 -1.64
C ASP A 116 13.70 17.38 -0.68
N ALA A 117 13.04 17.33 0.47
CA ALA A 117 13.20 18.34 1.53
C ALA A 117 14.65 18.40 2.04
N ALA A 118 15.29 17.27 2.30
CA ALA A 118 16.67 17.20 2.76
C ALA A 118 17.69 17.67 1.72
N SER A 119 17.37 17.64 0.41
CA SER A 119 18.26 18.09 -0.67
C SER A 119 18.25 19.61 -0.89
N LEU A 120 17.35 20.33 -0.20
CA LEU A 120 17.26 21.78 -0.33
C LEU A 120 18.50 22.46 0.29
N PRO A 121 19.15 23.42 -0.41
CA PRO A 121 20.24 24.21 0.15
C PRO A 121 19.74 25.06 1.34
N GLY A 122 20.61 25.33 2.31
CA GLY A 122 20.28 26.20 3.43
C GLY A 122 21.09 25.94 4.70
N LYS A 123 20.76 26.67 5.76
CA LYS A 123 21.42 26.62 7.09
C LYS A 123 21.16 25.27 7.80
N PRO A 124 21.88 24.96 8.90
CA PRO A 124 21.66 23.75 9.70
C PRO A 124 20.19 23.57 10.13
N LYS A 125 19.77 22.34 10.26
CA LYS A 125 18.38 21.98 10.59
C LYS A 125 17.92 22.63 11.90
N ASN A 126 16.79 23.33 11.80
CA ASN A 126 16.00 23.83 12.91
C ASN A 126 14.55 23.88 12.40
N ASP A 127 13.60 23.37 13.17
CA ASP A 127 12.20 23.16 12.77
C ASP A 127 11.57 24.45 12.21
N ARG A 128 11.80 25.60 12.87
CA ARG A 128 11.39 26.90 12.37
C ARG A 128 11.96 27.25 11.00
N VAL A 129 13.27 27.00 10.80
CA VAL A 129 13.98 27.25 9.53
C VAL A 129 13.49 26.29 8.46
N ASP A 130 13.15 25.04 8.81
CA ASP A 130 12.67 24.04 7.87
C ASP A 130 11.24 24.36 7.39
N ALA A 131 10.34 24.86 8.25
CA ALA A 131 9.03 25.37 7.83
C ALA A 131 9.17 26.57 6.88
N GLU A 132 10.02 27.57 7.22
CA GLU A 132 10.26 28.72 6.35
C GLU A 132 10.86 28.30 4.99
N ARG A 133 11.78 27.35 4.98
CA ARG A 133 12.37 26.82 3.75
C ARG A 133 11.32 26.18 2.85
N LEU A 134 10.42 25.37 3.41
CA LEU A 134 9.32 24.79 2.64
C LEU A 134 8.45 25.86 2.00
N ALA A 135 8.08 26.93 2.74
CA ALA A 135 7.32 28.05 2.21
C ALA A 135 8.04 28.77 1.08
N ARG A 136 9.31 29.13 1.28
CA ARG A 136 10.15 29.83 0.26
C ARG A 136 10.37 29.01 -0.99
N TYR A 137 10.70 27.72 -0.86
CA TYR A 137 11.00 26.87 -2.01
C TYR A 137 9.73 26.45 -2.79
N VAL A 138 8.58 26.34 -2.13
CA VAL A 138 7.32 26.14 -2.85
C VAL A 138 6.92 27.42 -3.61
N ALA A 139 7.13 28.60 -3.04
CA ALA A 139 6.91 29.88 -3.70
C ALA A 139 7.80 30.05 -4.95
N ALA A 140 9.04 29.58 -4.88
CA ALA A 140 9.98 29.60 -5.99
C ALA A 140 9.74 28.49 -7.04
N GLY A 141 8.77 27.58 -6.83
CA GLY A 141 8.48 26.46 -7.73
C GLY A 141 9.58 25.39 -7.75
N LEU A 142 10.47 25.37 -6.75
CA LEU A 142 11.61 24.46 -6.68
C LEU A 142 11.28 23.14 -5.96
N LEU A 143 10.14 23.07 -5.26
CA LEU A 143 9.71 21.85 -4.58
C LEU A 143 8.90 20.95 -5.50
N HIS A 144 9.20 19.66 -5.42
CA HIS A 144 8.45 18.63 -6.07
C HIS A 144 7.76 17.77 -5.01
N GLY A 145 6.45 17.70 -5.07
CA GLY A 145 5.65 16.93 -4.12
C GLY A 145 4.38 16.40 -4.75
N GLY A 146 3.67 15.56 -3.99
CA GLY A 146 2.37 15.02 -4.38
C GLY A 146 1.23 15.70 -3.64
N LYS A 147 0.05 15.75 -4.24
CA LYS A 147 -1.17 16.13 -3.50
C LYS A 147 -1.48 15.04 -2.46
N PRO A 148 -1.96 15.38 -1.27
CA PRO A 148 -2.38 14.40 -0.28
C PRO A 148 -3.47 13.48 -0.82
N ILE A 149 -3.52 12.26 -0.33
CA ILE A 149 -4.66 11.36 -0.50
C ILE A 149 -5.48 11.50 0.78
N VAL A 150 -6.74 11.82 0.61
CA VAL A 150 -7.69 12.05 1.70
C VAL A 150 -8.76 10.97 1.75
N LEU A 151 -9.64 11.03 2.75
CA LEU A 151 -10.73 10.06 2.90
C LEU A 151 -11.63 10.00 1.63
N PRO A 152 -12.17 8.83 1.29
CA PRO A 152 -12.02 7.52 1.94
C PRO A 152 -10.82 6.71 1.44
N LEU A 153 -10.07 7.23 0.47
CA LEU A 153 -8.98 6.49 -0.17
C LEU A 153 -7.80 6.27 0.78
N GLU A 154 -7.60 7.16 1.75
CA GLU A 154 -6.56 6.98 2.76
C GLU A 154 -6.86 5.82 3.70
N ASP A 155 -8.12 5.64 4.11
CA ASP A 155 -8.54 4.48 4.91
C ASP A 155 -8.27 3.17 4.15
N LEU A 156 -8.65 3.12 2.87
CA LEU A 156 -8.38 1.96 2.02
C LEU A 156 -6.87 1.69 1.90
N ARG A 157 -6.05 2.74 1.73
CA ARG A 157 -4.58 2.60 1.72
C ARG A 157 -4.05 2.00 3.00
N ALA A 158 -4.52 2.49 4.14
CA ALA A 158 -4.10 2.00 5.46
C ALA A 158 -4.44 0.51 5.62
N LEU A 159 -5.67 0.10 5.28
CA LEU A 159 -6.12 -1.30 5.34
C LEU A 159 -5.31 -2.20 4.40
N PHE A 160 -5.07 -1.77 3.17
CA PHE A 160 -4.27 -2.54 2.22
C PHE A 160 -2.80 -2.66 2.62
N ARG A 161 -2.21 -1.61 3.17
CA ARG A 161 -0.84 -1.64 3.68
C ARG A 161 -0.72 -2.55 4.89
N ALA A 162 -1.71 -2.55 5.78
CA ALA A 162 -1.79 -3.51 6.88
C ALA A 162 -1.87 -4.96 6.36
N ALA A 163 -2.73 -5.22 5.36
CA ALA A 163 -2.83 -6.52 4.71
C ALA A 163 -1.50 -6.95 4.04
N TRP A 164 -0.79 -6.01 3.41
CA TRP A 164 0.53 -6.27 2.83
C TRP A 164 1.57 -6.68 3.88
N HIS A 165 1.60 -6.00 5.02
CA HIS A 165 2.50 -6.36 6.14
C HIS A 165 2.20 -7.77 6.64
N LEU A 166 0.92 -8.11 6.82
CA LEU A 166 0.53 -9.47 7.18
C LEU A 166 1.02 -10.51 6.14
N GLU A 167 0.93 -10.22 4.84
CA GLU A 167 1.45 -11.11 3.79
C GLU A 167 2.96 -11.32 3.87
N CYS A 168 3.71 -10.26 4.16
CA CYS A 168 5.16 -10.36 4.36
C CYS A 168 5.50 -11.24 5.58
N GLU A 169 4.81 -11.02 6.69
CA GLU A 169 4.97 -11.81 7.91
C GLU A 169 4.60 -13.28 7.68
N MET A 170 3.45 -13.54 7.05
CA MET A 170 3.03 -14.91 6.69
C MET A 170 4.05 -15.62 5.79
N THR A 171 4.68 -14.88 4.86
CA THR A 171 5.74 -15.43 4.00
C THR A 171 6.98 -15.80 4.83
N ALA A 172 7.38 -14.94 5.77
CA ALA A 172 8.47 -15.23 6.68
C ALA A 172 8.18 -16.46 7.56
N MET A 173 6.94 -16.59 8.07
CA MET A 173 6.49 -17.76 8.84
C MET A 173 6.55 -19.05 8.02
N LYS A 174 6.03 -19.03 6.79
CA LYS A 174 6.12 -20.19 5.90
C LYS A 174 7.57 -20.63 5.66
N ASN A 175 8.50 -19.68 5.55
CA ASN A 175 9.92 -19.99 5.41
C ASN A 175 10.51 -20.56 6.71
N ARG A 176 10.06 -20.08 7.89
CA ARG A 176 10.48 -20.65 9.20
C ARG A 176 9.97 -22.07 9.37
N ILE A 177 8.69 -22.34 9.02
CA ILE A 177 8.13 -23.71 9.03
C ILE A 177 8.99 -24.63 8.16
N LYS A 178 9.26 -24.23 6.91
CA LYS A 178 10.11 -25.04 6.02
C LYS A 178 11.49 -25.30 6.62
N LYS A 179 12.12 -24.28 7.18
CA LYS A 179 13.43 -24.41 7.82
C LYS A 179 13.43 -25.42 8.98
N GLN A 180 12.38 -25.45 9.81
CA GLN A 180 12.27 -26.42 10.90
C GLN A 180 12.04 -27.84 10.36
N LEU A 181 11.20 -28.01 9.35
CA LEU A 181 10.98 -29.28 8.69
C LEU A 181 12.28 -29.79 8.02
N ASP A 182 13.01 -28.89 7.33
CA ASP A 182 14.28 -29.22 6.69
C ASP A 182 15.34 -29.64 7.73
N ARG A 183 15.37 -29.00 8.89
CA ARG A 183 16.25 -29.34 10.01
C ARG A 183 15.95 -30.74 10.55
N GLY A 184 14.68 -31.09 10.68
CA GLY A 184 14.21 -32.40 11.12
C GLY A 184 14.32 -33.49 10.06
N GLY A 185 14.88 -33.20 8.89
CA GLY A 185 15.03 -34.17 7.80
C GLY A 185 13.79 -34.35 6.91
N PHE A 186 12.69 -33.67 7.20
CA PHE A 186 11.47 -33.71 6.40
C PHE A 186 11.49 -32.60 5.32
N ARG A 187 11.92 -32.93 4.10
CA ARG A 187 12.23 -31.97 3.01
C ARG A 187 11.43 -32.21 1.74
N PRO A 188 10.09 -32.17 1.75
CA PRO A 188 9.30 -32.36 0.55
C PRO A 188 9.45 -31.19 -0.44
N GLU A 189 9.80 -31.47 -1.71
CA GLU A 189 10.18 -30.46 -2.72
C GLU A 189 9.08 -29.42 -3.04
N LYS A 190 7.80 -29.79 -2.94
CA LYS A 190 6.66 -28.95 -3.37
C LYS A 190 5.61 -28.79 -2.28
N LEU A 191 6.02 -28.61 -1.03
CA LEU A 191 5.11 -28.42 0.08
C LEU A 191 4.43 -27.03 0.00
N ASN A 192 3.13 -27.06 -0.34
CA ASN A 192 2.34 -25.83 -0.46
C ASN A 192 1.65 -25.47 0.86
N LEU A 193 2.28 -24.61 1.66
CA LEU A 193 1.73 -24.13 2.93
C LEU A 193 0.49 -23.22 2.81
N ASP A 194 0.11 -22.82 1.58
CA ASP A 194 -1.17 -22.12 1.34
C ASP A 194 -2.36 -23.09 1.26
N ALA A 195 -2.10 -24.38 1.03
CA ALA A 195 -3.13 -25.41 1.04
C ALA A 195 -3.51 -25.77 2.49
N THR A 196 -4.79 -25.67 2.79
CA THR A 196 -5.34 -25.95 4.13
C THR A 196 -4.99 -27.37 4.60
N TRP A 197 -5.17 -28.37 3.72
CA TRP A 197 -4.88 -29.75 4.07
C TRP A 197 -3.39 -30.00 4.44
N VAL A 198 -2.46 -29.24 3.85
CA VAL A 198 -1.03 -29.31 4.20
C VAL A 198 -0.79 -28.77 5.60
N ARG A 199 -1.41 -27.65 5.95
CA ARG A 199 -1.31 -27.08 7.30
C ARG A 199 -1.96 -28.00 8.32
N ASP A 200 -3.11 -28.59 7.99
CA ASP A 200 -3.79 -29.59 8.85
C ASP A 200 -2.90 -30.80 9.09
N PHE A 201 -2.28 -31.34 8.04
CA PHE A 201 -1.35 -32.46 8.16
C PHE A 201 -0.13 -32.10 9.04
N LEU A 202 0.50 -30.96 8.77
CA LEU A 202 1.67 -30.54 9.54
C LEU A 202 1.33 -30.21 11.00
N HIS A 203 0.16 -29.63 11.24
CA HIS A 203 -0.33 -29.35 12.59
C HIS A 203 -0.52 -30.63 13.39
N GLY A 204 -1.17 -31.64 12.78
CA GLY A 204 -1.36 -32.95 13.41
C GLY A 204 -0.04 -33.70 13.57
N LEU A 205 0.84 -33.69 12.56
CA LEU A 205 2.18 -34.28 12.65
C LEU A 205 2.99 -33.63 13.80
N ALA A 206 2.88 -32.33 14.01
CA ALA A 206 3.52 -31.62 15.09
C ALA A 206 2.99 -32.01 16.49
N GLY A 207 1.80 -32.57 16.58
CA GLY A 207 1.21 -33.15 17.79
C GLY A 207 1.51 -34.66 17.98
N TYR A 208 2.08 -35.30 16.97
CA TYR A 208 2.28 -36.75 16.94
C TYR A 208 3.70 -37.17 17.31
N GLU A 209 3.87 -38.21 18.11
CA GLU A 209 5.18 -38.63 18.61
C GLU A 209 5.87 -39.72 17.75
N GLY A 210 5.28 -40.11 16.67
CA GLY A 210 5.84 -41.11 15.76
C GLY A 210 6.55 -40.51 14.53
N THR A 211 6.81 -41.36 13.56
CA THR A 211 7.40 -41.00 12.28
C THR A 211 6.36 -40.36 11.36
N VAL A 212 6.81 -39.70 10.30
CA VAL A 212 5.94 -39.13 9.24
C VAL A 212 5.07 -40.23 8.61
N GLY A 213 5.63 -41.41 8.40
CA GLY A 213 4.92 -42.58 7.81
C GLY A 213 3.84 -43.15 8.72
N SER A 214 4.13 -43.29 10.03
CA SER A 214 3.12 -43.73 11.01
C SER A 214 1.98 -42.73 11.11
N TYR A 215 2.26 -41.42 11.13
CA TYR A 215 1.23 -40.37 11.14
C TYR A 215 0.42 -40.38 9.82
N PHE A 216 1.08 -40.54 8.66
CA PHE A 216 0.40 -40.65 7.37
C PHE A 216 -0.61 -41.81 7.38
N THR A 217 -0.19 -42.96 7.89
CA THR A 217 -1.06 -44.17 8.03
C THR A 217 -2.22 -43.92 8.97
N THR A 218 -1.97 -43.23 10.09
CA THR A 218 -3.05 -42.78 11.02
C THR A 218 -4.08 -41.91 10.31
N CYS A 219 -3.64 -40.92 9.51
CA CYS A 219 -4.55 -40.06 8.73
C CYS A 219 -5.34 -40.84 7.67
N MET A 220 -4.74 -41.88 7.05
CA MET A 220 -5.43 -42.71 6.08
C MET A 220 -6.52 -43.58 6.73
N ASN A 221 -6.34 -43.99 7.98
CA ASN A 221 -7.30 -44.78 8.73
C ASN A 221 -8.29 -43.97 9.55
N ASP A 222 -8.11 -42.62 9.62
CA ASP A 222 -8.94 -41.75 10.41
C ASP A 222 -10.40 -41.76 9.94
N THR A 223 -11.30 -42.00 10.88
CA THR A 223 -12.76 -42.00 10.71
C THR A 223 -13.45 -40.87 11.43
N SER A 224 -12.67 -39.90 11.96
CA SER A 224 -13.19 -38.74 12.69
C SER A 224 -14.13 -37.87 11.84
N THR A 225 -14.87 -37.01 12.48
CA THR A 225 -15.82 -36.10 11.81
C THR A 225 -15.15 -35.06 10.88
N ARG A 226 -13.85 -34.91 10.95
CA ARG A 226 -13.05 -33.96 10.13
C ARG A 226 -11.70 -34.55 9.71
N PRO A 227 -11.68 -35.68 9.00
CA PRO A 227 -10.41 -36.28 8.53
C PRO A 227 -9.78 -35.40 7.46
N ILE A 228 -8.45 -35.41 7.40
CA ILE A 228 -7.73 -34.93 6.22
C ILE A 228 -8.18 -35.79 5.04
N SER A 229 -8.52 -35.18 3.92
CA SER A 229 -9.04 -35.92 2.76
C SER A 229 -8.09 -37.04 2.33
N LYS A 230 -8.50 -38.28 2.51
CA LYS A 230 -7.73 -39.50 2.09
C LYS A 230 -7.34 -39.42 0.61
N LYS A 231 -8.26 -38.97 -0.25
CA LYS A 231 -8.01 -38.75 -1.68
C LYS A 231 -6.88 -37.75 -1.94
N LEU A 232 -6.76 -36.68 -1.14
CA LEU A 232 -5.69 -35.70 -1.27
C LEU A 232 -4.37 -36.25 -0.74
N LEU A 233 -4.37 -37.00 0.36
CA LEU A 233 -3.19 -37.65 0.90
C LEU A 233 -2.65 -38.64 -0.11
N GLU A 234 -3.49 -39.55 -0.63
CA GLU A 234 -3.08 -40.55 -1.61
C GLU A 234 -2.55 -39.90 -2.88
N LYS A 235 -3.23 -38.91 -3.44
CA LYS A 235 -2.74 -38.17 -4.62
C LYS A 235 -1.37 -37.54 -4.42
N ASN A 236 -1.01 -37.17 -3.21
CA ASN A 236 0.25 -36.49 -2.87
C ASN A 236 1.21 -37.42 -2.09
N ARG A 237 0.95 -38.72 -2.05
CA ARG A 237 1.73 -39.73 -1.30
C ARG A 237 3.23 -39.63 -1.61
N SER A 238 3.57 -39.46 -2.88
CA SER A 238 4.96 -39.35 -3.35
C SER A 238 5.74 -38.15 -2.72
N LEU A 239 5.04 -37.14 -2.16
CA LEU A 239 5.71 -36.07 -1.42
C LEU A 239 6.21 -36.51 -0.04
N PHE A 240 5.64 -37.57 0.53
CA PHE A 240 5.86 -38.05 1.89
C PHE A 240 6.65 -39.36 1.95
N GLU A 241 6.51 -40.26 0.97
CA GLU A 241 7.08 -41.62 0.97
C GLU A 241 8.57 -41.66 1.27
N ARG A 242 9.35 -40.74 0.70
CA ARG A 242 10.79 -40.62 0.92
C ARG A 242 11.19 -40.27 2.36
N PHE A 243 10.21 -39.82 3.17
CA PHE A 243 10.42 -39.31 4.51
C PHE A 243 9.63 -40.12 5.55
N PHE A 244 9.11 -41.28 5.23
CA PHE A 244 8.27 -42.05 6.15
C PHE A 244 9.00 -42.47 7.43
N ASP A 245 10.30 -42.66 7.38
CA ASP A 245 11.11 -43.01 8.56
C ASP A 245 11.57 -41.78 9.38
N VAL A 246 11.28 -40.57 8.87
CA VAL A 246 11.66 -39.34 9.56
C VAL A 246 10.77 -39.11 10.77
N GLN A 247 11.40 -38.84 11.91
CA GLN A 247 10.75 -38.40 13.15
C GLN A 247 11.24 -37.02 13.52
N LEU A 248 10.32 -36.07 13.67
CA LEU A 248 10.65 -34.71 14.11
C LEU A 248 10.90 -34.72 15.63
N SER A 249 11.94 -34.04 16.08
CA SER A 249 12.22 -33.83 17.49
C SER A 249 11.11 -33.03 18.17
N LEU A 250 11.05 -33.10 19.50
CA LEU A 250 10.09 -32.30 20.31
C LEU A 250 10.18 -30.81 19.99
N ALA A 251 11.41 -30.28 19.86
CA ALA A 251 11.63 -28.86 19.58
C ALA A 251 11.11 -28.47 18.18
N GLU A 252 11.39 -29.25 17.16
CA GLU A 252 10.91 -29.01 15.79
C GLU A 252 9.38 -29.08 15.72
N ARG A 253 8.78 -30.09 16.34
CA ARG A 253 7.33 -30.22 16.46
C ARG A 253 6.70 -29.01 17.14
N ALA A 254 7.26 -28.58 18.28
CA ALA A 254 6.74 -27.41 19.01
C ALA A 254 6.80 -26.13 18.19
N LEU A 255 7.95 -25.87 17.51
CA LEU A 255 8.14 -24.69 16.67
C LEU A 255 7.23 -24.71 15.42
N VAL A 256 7.12 -25.85 14.73
CA VAL A 256 6.21 -25.99 13.58
C VAL A 256 4.76 -25.75 13.98
N ARG A 257 4.32 -26.30 15.12
CA ARG A 257 2.96 -26.12 15.61
C ARG A 257 2.69 -24.63 15.93
N GLN A 258 3.59 -23.97 16.63
CA GLN A 258 3.47 -22.55 16.97
C GLN A 258 3.35 -21.68 15.71
N GLU A 259 4.22 -21.87 14.72
CA GLU A 259 4.21 -21.10 13.49
C GLU A 259 2.95 -21.35 12.64
N ILE A 260 2.42 -22.57 12.64
CA ILE A 260 1.16 -22.87 11.92
C ILE A 260 -0.01 -22.18 12.58
N VAL A 261 -0.12 -22.23 13.90
CA VAL A 261 -1.19 -21.57 14.66
C VAL A 261 -1.18 -20.04 14.37
N GLU A 262 0.00 -19.44 14.44
CA GLU A 262 0.16 -18.01 14.15
C GLU A 262 -0.15 -17.68 12.69
N LEU A 263 0.22 -18.54 11.73
CA LEU A 263 -0.10 -18.38 10.32
C LEU A 263 -1.62 -18.39 10.06
N GLU A 264 -2.36 -19.30 10.71
CA GLU A 264 -3.81 -19.37 10.64
C GLU A 264 -4.46 -18.09 11.20
N PHE A 265 -3.96 -17.62 12.35
CA PHE A 265 -4.43 -16.38 12.98
C PHE A 265 -4.24 -15.16 12.06
N LYS A 266 -3.05 -15.02 11.45
CA LYS A 266 -2.78 -13.92 10.50
C LYS A 266 -3.61 -14.05 9.22
N THR A 267 -3.88 -15.27 8.76
CA THR A 267 -4.76 -15.52 7.62
C THR A 267 -6.18 -15.00 7.89
N ALA A 268 -6.71 -15.27 9.08
CA ALA A 268 -8.02 -14.79 9.49
C ALA A 268 -8.06 -13.27 9.65
N ARG A 269 -7.04 -12.68 10.28
CA ARG A 269 -6.93 -11.23 10.42
C ARG A 269 -6.91 -10.52 9.06
N LYS A 270 -6.18 -11.08 8.07
CA LYS A 270 -6.20 -10.54 6.70
C LYS A 270 -7.59 -10.61 6.08
N ALA A 271 -8.37 -11.68 6.34
CA ALA A 271 -9.74 -11.78 5.83
C ALA A 271 -10.68 -10.73 6.43
N LEU A 272 -10.52 -10.38 7.72
CA LEU A 272 -11.28 -9.30 8.35
C LEU A 272 -10.97 -7.93 7.72
N LEU A 273 -9.70 -7.64 7.43
CA LEU A 273 -9.36 -6.40 6.71
C LEU A 273 -10.04 -6.32 5.34
N ALA A 274 -10.25 -7.44 4.66
CA ALA A 274 -10.99 -7.46 3.39
C ALA A 274 -12.48 -7.11 3.57
N VAL A 275 -13.10 -7.51 4.69
CA VAL A 275 -14.47 -7.12 5.03
C VAL A 275 -14.59 -5.62 5.25
N ASP A 276 -13.65 -5.03 5.99
CA ASP A 276 -13.66 -3.58 6.23
C ASP A 276 -13.47 -2.80 4.92
N VAL A 277 -12.64 -3.30 4.00
CA VAL A 277 -12.52 -2.72 2.65
C VAL A 277 -13.85 -2.78 1.89
N ASP A 278 -14.57 -3.92 1.93
CA ASP A 278 -15.87 -4.05 1.28
C ASP A 278 -16.90 -3.04 1.87
N ARG A 279 -16.93 -2.87 3.19
CA ARG A 279 -17.80 -1.89 3.87
C ARG A 279 -17.53 -0.45 3.38
N ILE A 280 -16.28 -0.06 3.23
CA ILE A 280 -15.93 1.28 2.73
C ILE A 280 -16.40 1.50 1.29
N ILE A 281 -16.30 0.47 0.45
CA ILE A 281 -16.65 0.57 -0.99
C ILE A 281 -18.16 0.56 -1.19
N MET A 282 -18.87 -0.34 -0.48
CA MET A 282 -20.30 -0.56 -0.70
C MET A 282 -21.17 0.67 -0.44
N VAL A 283 -20.78 1.52 0.50
CA VAL A 283 -21.49 2.77 0.83
C VAL A 283 -21.15 3.93 -0.13
N ARG A 284 -20.32 3.69 -1.17
CA ARG A 284 -19.85 4.73 -2.10
C ARG A 284 -19.96 4.29 -3.55
N PRO A 285 -21.14 4.44 -4.18
CA PRO A 285 -21.40 3.93 -5.55
C PRO A 285 -20.40 4.43 -6.60
N ALA A 286 -19.99 5.70 -6.55
CA ALA A 286 -19.03 6.27 -7.49
C ALA A 286 -17.64 5.61 -7.36
N LEU A 287 -17.18 5.34 -6.15
CA LEU A 287 -15.92 4.63 -5.90
C LEU A 287 -16.02 3.18 -6.36
N LYS A 288 -17.13 2.51 -6.07
CA LYS A 288 -17.41 1.14 -6.52
C LYS A 288 -17.33 1.05 -8.05
N GLN A 289 -18.03 1.95 -8.76
CA GLN A 289 -18.01 2.01 -10.23
C GLN A 289 -16.58 2.20 -10.76
N LEU A 290 -15.80 3.09 -10.18
CA LEU A 290 -14.40 3.31 -10.59
C LEU A 290 -13.56 2.05 -10.42
N VAL A 291 -13.72 1.35 -9.29
CA VAL A 291 -13.02 0.09 -9.02
C VAL A 291 -13.43 -0.99 -10.02
N GLU A 292 -14.72 -1.14 -10.30
CA GLU A 292 -15.25 -2.08 -11.30
C GLU A 292 -14.68 -1.79 -12.69
N ASN A 293 -14.61 -0.52 -13.07
CA ASN A 293 -14.00 -0.10 -14.33
C ASN A 293 -12.50 -0.47 -14.42
N VAL A 294 -11.76 -0.33 -13.34
CA VAL A 294 -10.34 -0.75 -13.31
C VAL A 294 -10.22 -2.28 -13.29
N ALA A 295 -11.12 -2.98 -12.60
CA ALA A 295 -11.14 -4.45 -12.54
C ALA A 295 -11.53 -5.09 -13.88
N SER A 296 -12.17 -4.35 -14.80
CA SER A 296 -12.47 -4.83 -16.14
C SER A 296 -11.23 -5.07 -17.01
N ILE A 297 -10.04 -4.59 -16.58
CA ILE A 297 -8.77 -4.87 -17.26
C ILE A 297 -8.39 -6.34 -17.07
N PRO A 298 -8.16 -7.12 -18.14
CA PRO A 298 -7.70 -8.50 -18.01
C PRO A 298 -6.45 -8.63 -17.13
N GLY A 299 -6.49 -9.53 -16.15
CA GLY A 299 -5.38 -9.75 -15.21
C GLY A 299 -5.44 -8.88 -13.94
N ILE A 300 -6.44 -8.03 -13.79
CA ILE A 300 -6.68 -7.25 -12.58
C ILE A 300 -7.93 -7.79 -11.87
N SER A 301 -7.77 -8.28 -10.65
CA SER A 301 -8.89 -8.67 -9.79
C SER A 301 -9.51 -7.45 -9.10
N MET A 302 -10.72 -7.59 -8.57
CA MET A 302 -11.36 -6.55 -7.73
C MET A 302 -10.43 -6.09 -6.60
N TYR A 303 -9.80 -7.04 -5.90
CA TYR A 303 -8.82 -6.74 -4.85
C TYR A 303 -7.68 -5.86 -5.36
N THR A 304 -7.08 -6.23 -6.49
CA THR A 304 -5.97 -5.46 -7.09
C THR A 304 -6.45 -4.10 -7.58
N ALA A 305 -7.65 -4.02 -8.17
CA ALA A 305 -8.25 -2.78 -8.65
C ALA A 305 -8.47 -1.78 -7.52
N THR A 306 -9.07 -2.22 -6.42
CA THR A 306 -9.33 -1.34 -5.28
C THR A 306 -8.03 -0.85 -4.64
N TRP A 307 -7.06 -1.74 -4.48
CA TRP A 307 -5.76 -1.31 -3.96
C TRP A 307 -5.08 -0.31 -4.89
N LEU A 308 -5.11 -0.55 -6.21
CA LEU A 308 -4.59 0.40 -7.20
C LEU A 308 -5.29 1.76 -7.09
N VAL A 309 -6.63 1.80 -7.04
CA VAL A 309 -7.40 3.04 -6.90
C VAL A 309 -7.03 3.76 -5.60
N ALA A 310 -6.91 3.04 -4.48
CA ALA A 310 -6.53 3.60 -3.19
C ALA A 310 -5.11 4.19 -3.20
N GLU A 311 -4.13 3.49 -3.75
CA GLU A 311 -2.73 3.93 -3.79
C GLU A 311 -2.49 5.04 -4.82
N ILE A 312 -3.21 5.04 -5.94
CA ILE A 312 -3.14 6.08 -6.97
C ILE A 312 -3.77 7.37 -6.46
N GLY A 313 -4.91 7.27 -5.78
CA GLY A 313 -5.69 8.42 -5.37
C GLY A 313 -6.39 9.11 -6.55
N PRO A 314 -6.85 10.36 -6.38
CA PRO A 314 -7.46 11.12 -7.46
C PRO A 314 -6.51 11.27 -8.64
N ILE A 315 -6.96 10.90 -9.85
CA ILE A 315 -6.07 10.89 -11.04
C ILE A 315 -5.58 12.28 -11.45
N GLN A 316 -6.32 13.32 -11.06
CA GLN A 316 -5.98 14.73 -11.27
C GLN A 316 -4.69 15.17 -10.53
N ARG A 317 -4.17 14.33 -9.62
CA ARG A 317 -2.86 14.54 -8.99
C ARG A 317 -1.71 14.49 -9.99
N TYR A 318 -1.92 13.84 -11.15
CA TYR A 318 -0.89 13.62 -12.15
C TYR A 318 -1.15 14.50 -13.37
N PRO A 319 -0.27 15.50 -13.65
CA PRO A 319 -0.45 16.42 -14.77
C PRO A 319 -0.48 15.73 -16.13
N SER A 320 0.14 14.57 -16.24
CA SER A 320 0.18 13.80 -17.49
C SER A 320 0.33 12.30 -17.25
N VAL A 321 0.01 11.52 -18.27
CA VAL A 321 0.24 10.08 -18.28
C VAL A 321 1.71 9.72 -18.06
N LYS A 322 2.66 10.57 -18.45
CA LYS A 322 4.11 10.35 -18.22
C LYS A 322 4.43 10.42 -16.73
N ASN A 323 3.93 11.46 -16.04
CA ASN A 323 4.08 11.61 -14.60
C ASN A 323 3.46 10.43 -13.83
N PHE A 324 2.27 9.99 -14.25
CA PHE A 324 1.62 8.84 -13.66
C PHE A 324 2.41 7.55 -13.84
N VAL A 325 2.90 7.24 -15.05
CA VAL A 325 3.71 6.04 -15.32
C VAL A 325 5.04 6.08 -14.55
N SER A 326 5.61 7.25 -14.35
CA SER A 326 6.78 7.45 -13.49
C SER A 326 6.47 7.15 -12.03
N TYR A 327 5.37 7.66 -11.50
CA TYR A 327 4.89 7.34 -10.14
C TYR A 327 4.66 5.83 -9.95
N CYS A 328 4.16 5.15 -10.96
CA CYS A 328 3.98 3.69 -10.97
C CYS A 328 5.32 2.90 -10.99
N GLY A 329 6.45 3.56 -11.24
CA GLY A 329 7.76 2.91 -11.33
C GLY A 329 7.93 2.00 -12.56
N CYS A 330 7.16 2.26 -13.61
CA CYS A 330 7.21 1.52 -14.87
C CYS A 330 8.02 2.25 -15.96
N CYS A 331 8.78 3.30 -15.60
CA CYS A 331 9.70 4.02 -16.48
C CYS A 331 11.14 3.59 -16.24
N ALA A 332 11.92 3.51 -17.32
CA ALA A 332 13.37 3.48 -17.21
C ALA A 332 13.88 4.88 -16.85
N ARG A 333 14.80 4.97 -15.89
CA ARG A 333 15.63 6.14 -15.66
C ARG A 333 16.92 5.94 -16.44
N GLU A 334 17.14 6.79 -17.40
CA GLU A 334 18.37 6.84 -18.16
C GLU A 334 19.31 7.86 -17.51
N VAL A 335 20.56 7.47 -17.32
CA VAL A 335 21.64 8.36 -16.91
C VAL A 335 22.59 8.44 -18.09
N SER A 336 22.58 9.58 -18.75
CA SER A 336 23.41 9.83 -19.91
C SER A 336 24.20 11.15 -19.74
N SER A 337 25.40 11.21 -20.31
CA SER A 337 26.19 12.41 -20.44
C SER A 337 26.90 12.39 -21.79
N ALA A 338 26.91 13.52 -22.50
CA ALA A 338 27.53 13.66 -23.81
C ALA A 338 27.16 12.53 -24.80
N ASN A 339 25.88 12.20 -24.93
CA ASN A 339 25.33 11.14 -25.78
C ASN A 339 25.72 9.70 -25.40
N VAL A 340 26.40 9.49 -24.28
CA VAL A 340 26.71 8.15 -23.76
C VAL A 340 25.72 7.78 -22.66
N VAL A 341 24.99 6.64 -22.82
CA VAL A 341 24.09 6.10 -21.81
C VAL A 341 24.89 5.21 -20.86
N TYR A 342 25.07 5.67 -19.63
CA TYR A 342 25.81 4.93 -18.60
C TYR A 342 24.98 3.85 -17.94
N SER A 343 23.70 4.10 -17.76
CA SER A 343 22.80 3.10 -17.17
C SER A 343 21.33 3.40 -17.51
N ALA A 344 20.55 2.34 -17.64
CA ALA A 344 19.09 2.41 -17.79
C ALA A 344 18.44 1.42 -16.82
N HIS A 345 17.98 1.91 -15.69
CA HIS A 345 17.29 1.12 -14.66
C HIS A 345 15.90 1.64 -14.42
N LEU A 346 14.99 0.78 -13.93
CA LEU A 346 13.70 1.24 -13.44
C LEU A 346 13.88 2.24 -12.30
N THR A 347 13.12 3.33 -12.31
CA THR A 347 13.18 4.33 -11.25
C THR A 347 12.92 3.71 -9.89
N ARG A 348 13.76 4.05 -8.91
CA ARG A 348 13.55 3.66 -7.50
C ARG A 348 12.58 4.61 -6.80
N ARG A 349 12.47 5.87 -7.25
CA ARG A 349 11.51 6.86 -6.76
C ARG A 349 10.13 6.58 -7.35
N SER A 350 9.39 5.67 -6.73
CA SER A 350 8.06 5.24 -7.19
C SER A 350 7.27 4.61 -6.06
N ASN A 351 5.95 4.51 -6.23
CA ASN A 351 5.12 3.75 -5.30
C ASN A 351 5.38 2.23 -5.48
N LYS A 352 6.07 1.63 -4.48
CA LYS A 352 6.44 0.21 -4.51
C LYS A 352 5.22 -0.72 -4.59
N HIS A 353 4.10 -0.34 -3.98
CA HIS A 353 2.88 -1.15 -3.96
C HIS A 353 2.22 -1.15 -5.34
N VAL A 354 2.02 0.03 -5.94
CA VAL A 354 1.48 0.15 -7.30
C VAL A 354 2.35 -0.60 -8.30
N ARG A 355 3.67 -0.44 -8.22
CA ARG A 355 4.61 -1.16 -9.08
C ARG A 355 4.45 -2.67 -8.96
N THR A 356 4.42 -3.21 -7.75
CA THR A 356 4.27 -4.66 -7.52
C THR A 356 2.95 -5.18 -8.08
N MET A 357 1.85 -4.47 -7.87
CA MET A 357 0.53 -4.86 -8.39
C MET A 357 0.50 -4.87 -9.92
N LEU A 358 1.06 -3.83 -10.56
CA LEU A 358 1.15 -3.77 -12.02
C LEU A 358 2.02 -4.88 -12.61
N PHE A 359 3.13 -5.22 -11.96
CA PHE A 359 3.97 -6.33 -12.38
C PHE A 359 3.27 -7.70 -12.22
N ASN A 360 2.52 -7.89 -11.14
CA ASN A 360 1.73 -9.10 -10.93
C ASN A 360 0.60 -9.21 -11.97
N ALA A 361 -0.08 -8.11 -12.29
CA ALA A 361 -1.08 -8.06 -13.34
C ALA A 361 -0.45 -8.38 -14.72
N ALA A 362 0.68 -7.79 -15.03
CA ALA A 362 1.41 -8.06 -16.27
C ALA A 362 1.87 -9.52 -16.37
N LYS A 363 2.39 -10.09 -15.27
CA LYS A 363 2.73 -11.51 -15.20
C LYS A 363 1.50 -12.38 -15.44
N SER A 364 0.37 -12.05 -14.82
CA SER A 364 -0.88 -12.80 -15.02
C SER A 364 -1.33 -12.79 -16.49
N VAL A 365 -1.28 -11.63 -17.14
CA VAL A 365 -1.60 -11.47 -18.57
C VAL A 365 -0.65 -12.30 -19.42
N CYS A 366 0.64 -12.30 -19.11
CA CYS A 366 1.66 -13.03 -19.89
C CYS A 366 1.60 -14.54 -19.73
N THR A 367 1.17 -15.07 -18.55
CA THR A 367 1.38 -16.48 -18.21
C THR A 367 0.12 -17.25 -17.79
N ILE A 368 -0.87 -16.59 -17.18
CA ILE A 368 -1.97 -17.29 -16.49
C ILE A 368 -3.29 -17.20 -17.26
N ILE A 369 -3.59 -16.06 -17.89
CA ILE A 369 -4.88 -15.85 -18.53
C ILE A 369 -5.06 -16.82 -19.69
N LYS A 370 -6.15 -17.60 -19.61
CA LYS A 370 -6.62 -18.49 -20.68
C LYS A 370 -7.62 -17.70 -21.56
N GLY A 371 -7.64 -17.98 -22.86
CA GLY A 371 -8.51 -17.29 -23.83
C GLY A 371 -7.82 -16.12 -24.51
N ASP A 372 -8.49 -15.56 -25.52
CA ASP A 372 -7.97 -14.49 -26.34
C ASP A 372 -8.50 -13.14 -25.84
N SER A 373 -7.58 -12.30 -25.36
CA SER A 373 -7.87 -10.89 -25.10
C SER A 373 -6.87 -10.01 -25.84
N ALA A 374 -7.30 -8.80 -26.19
CA ALA A 374 -6.45 -7.84 -26.89
C ALA A 374 -5.16 -7.54 -26.12
N LEU A 375 -5.23 -7.50 -24.79
CA LEU A 375 -4.07 -7.28 -23.95
C LEU A 375 -3.12 -8.49 -23.94
N LYS A 376 -3.66 -9.71 -23.98
CA LYS A 376 -2.86 -10.94 -24.11
C LYS A 376 -2.15 -11.01 -25.45
N THR A 377 -2.85 -10.70 -26.54
CA THR A 377 -2.24 -10.63 -27.88
C THR A 377 -1.13 -9.57 -27.94
N TYR A 378 -1.32 -8.41 -27.29
CA TYR A 378 -0.25 -7.43 -27.11
C TYR A 378 0.93 -8.00 -26.33
N ALA A 379 0.69 -8.68 -25.21
CA ALA A 379 1.74 -9.28 -24.39
C ALA A 379 2.53 -10.35 -25.16
N GLN A 380 1.86 -11.20 -25.94
CA GLN A 380 2.50 -12.23 -26.80
C GLN A 380 3.41 -11.57 -27.86
N ARG A 381 2.97 -10.48 -28.51
CA ARG A 381 3.82 -9.72 -29.44
C ARG A 381 5.06 -9.13 -28.76
N VAL A 382 4.90 -8.62 -27.53
CA VAL A 382 6.03 -8.11 -26.74
C VAL A 382 7.00 -9.21 -26.38
N ILE A 383 6.50 -10.39 -25.96
CA ILE A 383 7.31 -11.56 -25.62
C ILE A 383 8.11 -12.03 -26.84
N ALA A 384 7.44 -12.16 -27.98
CA ALA A 384 8.08 -12.59 -29.23
C ALA A 384 9.24 -11.67 -29.67
N ARG A 385 9.08 -10.33 -29.53
CA ARG A 385 10.13 -9.35 -29.86
C ARG A 385 11.29 -9.31 -28.86
N LYS A 386 11.06 -9.72 -27.62
CA LYS A 386 12.01 -9.56 -26.48
C LYS A 386 12.47 -10.89 -25.90
N SER A 387 12.19 -12.00 -26.57
CA SER A 387 12.51 -13.36 -26.10
C SER A 387 13.96 -13.53 -25.66
N LEU A 388 14.91 -12.90 -26.34
CA LEU A 388 16.34 -12.94 -26.01
C LEU A 388 16.74 -12.17 -24.75
N ARG A 389 15.85 -11.28 -24.20
CA ARG A 389 16.13 -10.45 -23.02
C ARG A 389 15.44 -10.94 -21.74
N GLY A 390 14.78 -12.08 -21.80
CA GLY A 390 14.11 -12.73 -20.66
C GLY A 390 12.72 -12.18 -20.33
N PRO A 391 11.93 -12.92 -19.54
CA PRO A 391 10.51 -12.63 -19.31
C PRO A 391 10.28 -11.35 -18.48
N LYS A 392 11.21 -10.98 -17.61
CA LYS A 392 11.06 -9.79 -16.73
C LYS A 392 10.92 -8.49 -17.52
N LEU A 393 11.65 -8.34 -18.63
CA LEU A 393 11.56 -7.15 -19.49
C LEU A 393 10.20 -7.07 -20.17
N SER A 394 9.65 -8.18 -20.64
CA SER A 394 8.32 -8.25 -21.22
C SER A 394 7.24 -7.83 -20.22
N TRP A 395 7.35 -8.28 -18.96
CA TRP A 395 6.45 -7.86 -17.88
C TRP A 395 6.52 -6.36 -17.59
N CYS A 396 7.71 -5.76 -17.64
CA CYS A 396 7.86 -4.30 -17.49
C CYS A 396 7.10 -3.53 -18.56
N ILE A 397 7.23 -3.96 -19.83
CA ILE A 397 6.56 -3.29 -20.96
C ILE A 397 5.04 -3.46 -20.86
N VAL A 398 4.56 -4.65 -20.51
CA VAL A 398 3.13 -4.92 -20.32
C VAL A 398 2.60 -4.14 -19.11
N ALA A 399 3.33 -4.07 -18.00
CA ALA A 399 2.97 -3.27 -16.83
C ALA A 399 2.85 -1.78 -17.16
N GLN A 400 3.77 -1.24 -17.96
CA GLN A 400 3.68 0.14 -18.45
C GLN A 400 2.45 0.36 -19.32
N LYS A 401 2.07 -0.60 -20.17
CA LYS A 401 0.85 -0.54 -20.97
C LYS A 401 -0.39 -0.54 -20.08
N ILE A 402 -0.45 -1.44 -19.09
CA ILE A 402 -1.54 -1.51 -18.11
C ILE A 402 -1.65 -0.18 -17.35
N ALA A 403 -0.54 0.41 -16.88
CA ALA A 403 -0.56 1.70 -16.22
C ALA A 403 -1.21 2.79 -17.09
N ARG A 404 -0.87 2.88 -18.36
CA ARG A 404 -1.49 3.84 -19.30
C ARG A 404 -2.99 3.61 -19.49
N ILE A 405 -3.42 2.35 -19.52
CA ILE A 405 -4.85 1.98 -19.60
C ILE A 405 -5.58 2.42 -18.34
N ILE A 406 -5.01 2.14 -17.14
CA ILE A 406 -5.58 2.59 -15.86
C ILE A 406 -5.73 4.12 -15.84
N TYR A 407 -4.72 4.86 -16.28
CA TYR A 407 -4.80 6.32 -16.38
C TYR A 407 -6.01 6.76 -17.22
N GLY A 408 -6.17 6.17 -18.41
CA GLY A 408 -7.30 6.46 -19.29
C GLY A 408 -8.65 6.14 -18.65
N ILE A 409 -8.78 4.98 -18.00
CA ILE A 409 -10.00 4.56 -17.29
C ILE A 409 -10.32 5.51 -16.14
N MET A 410 -9.34 5.88 -15.33
CA MET A 410 -9.55 6.79 -14.19
C MET A 410 -9.89 8.22 -14.64
N CYS A 411 -9.43 8.67 -15.84
CA CYS A 411 -9.81 9.97 -16.39
C CYS A 411 -11.22 9.96 -16.98
N SER A 412 -11.61 8.89 -17.69
CA SER A 412 -12.89 8.81 -18.38
C SER A 412 -14.02 8.20 -17.56
N ASN A 413 -13.67 7.51 -16.48
CA ASN A 413 -14.56 6.65 -15.68
C ASN A 413 -15.34 5.61 -16.50
N MET A 414 -14.72 5.10 -17.59
CA MET A 414 -15.30 4.08 -18.45
C MET A 414 -14.57 2.76 -18.32
N PRO A 415 -15.22 1.60 -18.50
CA PRO A 415 -14.57 0.31 -18.43
C PRO A 415 -13.51 0.13 -19.52
N PHE A 416 -12.71 -0.93 -19.41
CA PHE A 416 -11.68 -1.27 -20.38
C PHE A 416 -12.27 -1.50 -21.77
N ASP A 417 -11.77 -0.77 -22.75
CA ASP A 417 -12.08 -0.93 -24.17
C ASP A 417 -10.84 -1.45 -24.91
N SER A 418 -10.92 -2.70 -25.34
CA SER A 418 -9.85 -3.38 -26.05
C SER A 418 -9.47 -2.70 -27.37
N THR A 419 -10.43 -2.07 -28.05
CA THR A 419 -10.21 -1.40 -29.34
C THR A 419 -9.36 -0.14 -29.18
N LYS A 420 -9.64 0.65 -28.16
CA LYS A 420 -8.90 1.88 -27.84
C LYS A 420 -7.54 1.57 -27.22
N ALA A 421 -7.51 0.56 -26.34
CA ALA A 421 -6.31 0.27 -25.55
C ALA A 421 -5.19 -0.39 -26.34
N CYS A 422 -5.50 -1.24 -27.32
CA CYS A 422 -4.54 -2.12 -27.96
C CYS A 422 -4.49 -2.01 -29.50
N ASN A 423 -5.27 -1.12 -30.12
CA ASN A 423 -5.42 -0.98 -31.59
C ASN A 423 -5.72 -2.34 -32.27
N LEU A 424 -6.58 -3.14 -31.66
CA LEU A 424 -7.01 -4.45 -32.17
C LEU A 424 -8.51 -4.43 -32.45
N LYS A 425 -8.95 -5.23 -33.44
CA LYS A 425 -10.37 -5.40 -33.76
C LYS A 425 -11.14 -5.89 -32.52
N LYS A 426 -12.39 -5.41 -32.35
CA LYS A 426 -13.26 -5.73 -31.20
C LYS A 426 -13.28 -7.24 -30.93
N HIS A 427 -12.73 -7.64 -29.77
CA HIS A 427 -13.08 -8.90 -29.14
C HIS A 427 -14.09 -8.58 -28.03
N HIS A 428 -15.18 -9.35 -27.97
CA HIS A 428 -16.10 -9.29 -26.84
C HIS A 428 -15.35 -9.89 -25.62
N ASP A 429 -14.79 -9.01 -24.80
CA ASP A 429 -14.35 -9.39 -23.47
C ASP A 429 -15.61 -9.49 -22.58
N ASP A 430 -15.95 -10.71 -22.19
CA ASP A 430 -17.05 -10.98 -21.25
C ASP A 430 -16.75 -10.25 -19.94
N PRO A 431 -17.61 -9.35 -19.45
CA PRO A 431 -17.38 -8.70 -18.17
C PRO A 431 -17.46 -9.77 -17.09
N GLY A 432 -16.28 -10.18 -16.60
CA GLY A 432 -16.14 -11.21 -15.59
C GLY A 432 -17.02 -10.91 -14.38
N LYS A 433 -17.62 -11.95 -13.79
CA LYS A 433 -18.45 -11.90 -12.60
C LYS A 433 -17.82 -10.99 -11.55
N VAL A 434 -18.56 -9.97 -11.14
CA VAL A 434 -18.23 -9.11 -10.00
C VAL A 434 -18.11 -9.99 -8.76
N LEU A 435 -16.87 -10.24 -8.33
CA LEU A 435 -16.59 -10.97 -7.10
C LEU A 435 -16.43 -9.96 -5.97
N SER A 436 -17.15 -10.14 -4.87
CA SER A 436 -16.90 -9.37 -3.66
C SER A 436 -15.47 -9.60 -3.15
N PHE A 437 -14.90 -8.62 -2.44
CA PHE A 437 -13.57 -8.74 -1.82
C PHE A 437 -13.49 -9.87 -0.82
N ALA A 438 -14.51 -9.97 0.00
CA ALA A 438 -14.70 -11.02 0.98
C ALA A 438 -15.46 -12.18 0.34
N ASP A 439 -14.82 -12.94 -0.56
CA ASP A 439 -15.37 -14.18 -1.05
C ASP A 439 -15.80 -15.06 0.14
N LYS A 440 -17.10 -15.42 0.20
CA LYS A 440 -17.66 -16.30 1.22
C LYS A 440 -16.83 -17.57 1.47
N LYS A 441 -16.15 -18.07 0.43
CA LYS A 441 -15.26 -19.23 0.53
C LYS A 441 -13.99 -18.91 1.34
N THR A 442 -13.42 -17.71 1.16
CA THR A 442 -12.23 -17.25 1.90
C THR A 442 -12.56 -16.99 3.35
N LEU A 443 -13.69 -16.34 3.63
CA LEU A 443 -14.18 -16.09 4.99
C LEU A 443 -14.47 -17.41 5.72
N ARG A 444 -15.19 -18.36 5.07
CA ARG A 444 -15.43 -19.70 5.63
C ARG A 444 -14.14 -20.46 5.94
N ARG A 445 -13.13 -20.36 5.08
CA ARG A 445 -11.83 -21.00 5.32
C ARG A 445 -11.12 -20.38 6.53
N ALA A 446 -11.08 -19.04 6.62
CA ALA A 446 -10.50 -18.33 7.74
C ALA A 446 -11.21 -18.67 9.07
N ARG A 447 -12.55 -18.68 9.09
CA ARG A 447 -13.34 -19.10 10.24
C ARG A 447 -13.03 -20.52 10.68
N ASN A 448 -12.98 -21.46 9.74
CA ASN A 448 -12.71 -22.86 10.04
C ASN A 448 -11.27 -23.06 10.58
N ALA A 449 -10.31 -22.30 10.10
CA ALA A 449 -8.96 -22.29 10.62
C ALA A 449 -8.92 -21.81 12.07
N LEU A 450 -9.59 -20.70 12.39
CA LEU A 450 -9.65 -20.16 13.75
C LEU A 450 -10.38 -21.11 14.73
N ARG A 451 -11.46 -21.75 14.29
CA ARG A 451 -12.16 -22.74 15.14
C ARG A 451 -11.29 -23.93 15.50
N ARG A 452 -10.35 -24.33 14.62
CA ARG A 452 -9.37 -25.38 14.93
C ARG A 452 -8.36 -24.90 15.97
N VAL A 453 -7.87 -23.67 15.84
CA VAL A 453 -6.98 -23.07 16.83
C VAL A 453 -7.64 -22.95 18.19
N ALA A 454 -8.94 -22.62 18.23
CA ALA A 454 -9.72 -22.50 19.46
C ALA A 454 -9.94 -23.83 20.20
N THR A 455 -9.81 -24.98 19.53
CA THR A 455 -9.96 -26.32 20.16
C THR A 455 -8.67 -26.89 20.77
N ILE A 456 -7.57 -26.13 20.73
CA ILE A 456 -6.27 -26.56 21.31
C ILE A 456 -6.22 -26.17 22.77
N ASP A 457 -6.44 -27.14 23.66
CA ASP A 457 -6.62 -26.96 25.11
C ASP A 457 -5.46 -26.31 25.87
N ASN A 458 -4.27 -26.21 25.30
CA ASN A 458 -3.07 -25.69 25.98
C ASN A 458 -2.74 -24.21 25.74
N LEU A 459 -3.62 -23.45 25.04
CA LEU A 459 -3.34 -22.05 24.67
C LEU A 459 -4.54 -21.15 24.97
N LYS A 460 -4.99 -21.11 26.23
CA LYS A 460 -6.20 -20.33 26.65
C LYS A 460 -6.26 -18.90 26.12
N LEU A 461 -5.16 -18.18 26.09
CA LEU A 461 -5.11 -16.78 25.61
C LEU A 461 -5.27 -16.68 24.07
N ILE A 462 -4.63 -17.58 23.33
CA ILE A 462 -4.74 -17.65 21.85
C ILE A 462 -6.12 -18.17 21.47
N SER A 463 -6.66 -19.13 22.20
CA SER A 463 -8.02 -19.66 22.03
C SER A 463 -9.09 -18.57 22.21
N LEU A 464 -8.96 -17.69 23.22
CA LEU A 464 -9.88 -16.57 23.43
C LEU A 464 -9.84 -15.57 22.29
N LYS A 465 -8.63 -15.16 21.84
CA LYS A 465 -8.46 -14.28 20.69
C LYS A 465 -8.99 -14.91 19.39
N ALA A 466 -8.71 -16.20 19.17
CA ALA A 466 -9.19 -16.94 18.01
C ALA A 466 -10.73 -17.02 17.99
N LYS A 467 -11.36 -17.16 19.14
CA LYS A 467 -12.83 -17.16 19.27
C LYS A 467 -13.43 -15.82 18.89
N VAL A 468 -12.91 -14.71 19.42
CA VAL A 468 -13.38 -13.34 19.08
C VAL A 468 -13.27 -13.08 17.57
N PHE A 469 -12.18 -13.50 16.93
CA PHE A 469 -12.02 -13.36 15.48
C PHE A 469 -12.95 -14.30 14.68
N ALA A 470 -13.23 -15.50 15.19
CA ALA A 470 -14.17 -16.41 14.54
C ALA A 470 -15.61 -15.87 14.59
N ASP A 471 -16.01 -15.28 15.72
CA ASP A 471 -17.33 -14.66 15.88
C ASP A 471 -17.47 -13.44 14.93
N ALA A 472 -16.45 -12.59 14.83
CA ALA A 472 -16.44 -11.48 13.88
C ALA A 472 -16.52 -11.92 12.41
N LEU A 473 -15.93 -13.08 12.06
CA LEU A 473 -16.05 -13.67 10.73
C LEU A 473 -17.44 -14.31 10.49
N ASP A 474 -18.09 -14.83 11.53
CA ASP A 474 -19.45 -15.32 11.43
C ASP A 474 -20.45 -14.17 11.19
N ASP A 475 -20.27 -13.04 11.86
CA ASP A 475 -21.05 -11.82 11.63
C ASP A 475 -20.89 -11.32 10.20
N ALA A 476 -19.65 -11.22 9.72
CA ALA A 476 -19.35 -10.84 8.33
C ALA A 476 -19.94 -11.82 7.28
N LEU A 477 -20.10 -13.09 7.63
CA LEU A 477 -20.76 -14.08 6.75
C LEU A 477 -22.27 -13.98 6.73
N ARG A 478 -22.90 -13.40 7.78
CA ARG A 478 -24.34 -13.12 7.83
C ARG A 478 -24.71 -11.86 7.07
N GLU A 479 -23.84 -10.84 7.09
CA GLU A 479 -24.03 -9.56 6.37
C GLU A 479 -23.84 -9.67 4.84
N ASN A 480 -23.17 -10.71 4.32
CA ASN A 480 -22.93 -11.02 2.90
C ASN A 480 -23.78 -12.20 2.41
#